data_de3d4ea70c18494dff4038f379271e8d
#
_entry.id   de3d4ea70c18494dff4038f379271e8d
#
_cell.length_a   1.000
_cell.length_b   1.000
_cell.length_c   1.000
_cell.angle_alpha   90.00
_cell.angle_beta   90.00
_cell.angle_gamma   90.00
#
_symmetry.space_group_name_H-M   'P 1'
#
loop_
_entity.id
_entity.type
_entity.pdbx_description
1 polymer ?
#
loop_
_entity_poly.entity_id
_entity_poly.type
_entity_poly.pdbx_seq_one_letter_code
_entity_poly.pdbx_strand_id
1 'polypeptide(L)'
;MKVRGAELDNRWVVPYNPRLLMTYNCHINVEACSSIKACKYLFKYVHKGHDRASYSVDPAGVINEIHQYRDARYISPPEAIHRIFGFHLFGVCPSVLQLQCHLPNMQSVIIEETANLKDVVKKPSATMTTLTEYFTLNRDDSYARKFLYREILKHYRWISGKKAWQRRKQRGQVGRIVYAHPTKGERYFLRVLLNHVRGATSFENLWTVAGIMYPTFRETCEKRGLIERDQTIDDCLSEATTF
;
A
#
# COMPACT_ATOMS: atom_id res chain seq x y z
N MET A 1 -31.05 16.36 -27.10
CA MET A 1 -30.54 17.62 -26.55
C MET A 1 -29.22 17.94 -27.23
N LYS A 2 -29.02 19.15 -27.76
CA LYS A 2 -27.75 19.57 -28.38
C LYS A 2 -26.92 20.36 -27.38
N VAL A 3 -25.71 19.90 -27.11
CA VAL A 3 -24.76 20.58 -26.24
C VAL A 3 -23.43 20.70 -26.97
N ARG A 4 -22.93 21.92 -27.12
CA ARG A 4 -21.67 22.23 -27.83
C ARG A 4 -21.56 21.59 -29.22
N GLY A 5 -22.69 21.53 -29.97
CA GLY A 5 -22.75 20.98 -31.32
C GLY A 5 -22.94 19.46 -31.41
N ALA A 6 -22.86 18.73 -30.32
CA ALA A 6 -23.11 17.28 -30.27
C ALA A 6 -24.55 16.97 -29.85
N GLU A 7 -25.17 15.98 -30.49
CA GLU A 7 -26.47 15.45 -30.05
C GLU A 7 -26.25 14.46 -28.91
N LEU A 8 -26.77 14.82 -27.72
CA LEU A 8 -26.71 13.97 -26.55
C LEU A 8 -28.08 13.32 -26.31
N ASP A 9 -28.07 12.02 -26.05
CA ASP A 9 -29.23 11.23 -25.68
C ASP A 9 -29.06 10.59 -24.29
N ASN A 10 -29.97 9.76 -23.88
CA ASN A 10 -29.96 9.12 -22.55
C ASN A 10 -28.78 8.20 -22.31
N ARG A 11 -28.02 7.81 -23.34
CA ARG A 11 -26.78 7.00 -23.18
C ARG A 11 -25.62 7.80 -22.56
N TRP A 12 -25.73 9.13 -22.58
CA TRP A 12 -24.74 10.05 -22.02
C TRP A 12 -25.07 10.48 -20.58
N VAL A 13 -26.22 10.04 -20.06
CA VAL A 13 -26.64 10.37 -18.70
C VAL A 13 -25.99 9.37 -17.74
N VAL A 14 -25.22 9.88 -16.78
CA VAL A 14 -24.69 9.08 -15.67
C VAL A 14 -25.84 8.55 -14.81
N PRO A 15 -25.75 7.34 -14.27
CA PRO A 15 -26.73 6.83 -13.32
C PRO A 15 -26.92 7.81 -12.16
N TYR A 16 -28.14 8.21 -11.89
CA TYR A 16 -28.48 9.13 -10.81
C TYR A 16 -29.74 8.68 -10.07
N ASN A 17 -29.89 9.11 -8.83
CA ASN A 17 -31.09 8.91 -8.05
C ASN A 17 -31.83 10.26 -7.89
N PRO A 18 -33.02 10.43 -8.52
CA PRO A 18 -33.75 11.70 -8.50
C PRO A 18 -34.14 12.13 -7.08
N ARG A 19 -34.51 11.19 -6.23
CA ARG A 19 -34.91 11.47 -4.84
C ARG A 19 -33.75 11.99 -4.02
N LEU A 20 -32.59 11.35 -4.10
CA LEU A 20 -31.41 11.78 -3.38
C LEU A 20 -30.91 13.13 -3.91
N LEU A 21 -30.93 13.31 -5.23
CA LEU A 21 -30.51 14.56 -5.86
C LEU A 21 -31.36 15.74 -5.39
N MET A 22 -32.69 15.58 -5.34
CA MET A 22 -33.60 16.62 -4.83
C MET A 22 -33.48 16.84 -3.33
N THR A 23 -33.20 15.77 -2.56
CA THR A 23 -33.07 15.88 -1.10
C THR A 23 -31.82 16.64 -0.69
N TYR A 24 -30.70 16.34 -1.31
CA TYR A 24 -29.39 16.84 -0.88
C TYR A 24 -28.84 17.98 -1.74
N ASN A 25 -29.47 18.27 -2.89
CA ASN A 25 -29.06 19.32 -3.84
C ASN A 25 -27.56 19.38 -4.08
N CYS A 26 -26.94 18.24 -4.32
CA CYS A 26 -25.49 18.11 -4.51
C CYS A 26 -25.19 17.10 -5.64
N HIS A 27 -23.95 17.13 -6.13
CA HIS A 27 -23.49 16.11 -7.07
C HIS A 27 -23.48 14.73 -6.39
N ILE A 28 -24.34 13.84 -6.85
CA ILE A 28 -24.47 12.47 -6.33
C ILE A 28 -24.35 11.49 -7.49
N ASN A 29 -23.45 10.53 -7.34
CA ASN A 29 -23.37 9.34 -8.18
C ASN A 29 -23.87 8.13 -7.36
N VAL A 30 -24.83 7.40 -7.92
CA VAL A 30 -25.40 6.22 -7.27
C VAL A 30 -25.28 5.03 -8.21
N GLU A 31 -24.49 4.05 -7.82
CA GLU A 31 -24.28 2.84 -8.60
C GLU A 31 -24.55 1.59 -7.75
N ALA A 32 -25.12 0.56 -8.40
CA ALA A 32 -25.24 -0.75 -7.77
C ALA A 32 -23.88 -1.44 -7.70
N CYS A 33 -23.43 -1.79 -6.50
CA CYS A 33 -22.17 -2.50 -6.29
C CYS A 33 -22.29 -3.99 -6.65
N SER A 34 -22.36 -4.30 -7.95
CA SER A 34 -22.46 -5.68 -8.44
C SER A 34 -21.12 -6.37 -8.67
N SER A 35 -19.99 -5.64 -8.53
CA SER A 35 -18.66 -6.18 -8.80
C SER A 35 -17.61 -5.70 -7.80
N ILE A 36 -16.53 -6.48 -7.68
CA ILE A 36 -15.38 -6.14 -6.84
C ILE A 36 -14.69 -4.81 -7.27
N LYS A 37 -14.92 -4.37 -8.52
CA LYS A 37 -14.41 -3.07 -9.02
C LYS A 37 -15.08 -1.89 -8.32
N ALA A 38 -16.36 -2.00 -7.97
CA ALA A 38 -17.10 -0.98 -7.22
C ALA A 38 -16.55 -0.86 -5.79
N CYS A 39 -16.24 -1.99 -5.12
CA CYS A 39 -15.58 -1.99 -3.83
C CYS A 39 -14.20 -1.30 -3.89
N LYS A 40 -13.43 -1.54 -4.95
CA LYS A 40 -12.13 -0.88 -5.15
C LYS A 40 -12.25 0.63 -5.26
N TYR A 41 -13.28 1.12 -5.95
CA TYR A 41 -13.56 2.55 -6.07
C TYR A 41 -13.89 3.18 -4.71
N LEU A 42 -14.71 2.52 -3.91
CA LEU A 42 -15.08 2.96 -2.57
C LEU A 42 -13.84 3.06 -1.67
N PHE A 43 -12.96 2.06 -1.68
CA PHE A 43 -11.70 2.09 -0.94
C PHE A 43 -10.75 3.19 -1.41
N LYS A 44 -10.77 3.55 -2.69
CA LYS A 44 -9.98 4.67 -3.21
C LYS A 44 -10.36 5.98 -2.52
N TYR A 45 -11.64 6.23 -2.28
CA TYR A 45 -12.09 7.46 -1.63
C TYR A 45 -11.94 7.42 -0.11
N VAL A 46 -12.21 6.29 0.52
CA VAL A 46 -12.04 6.11 1.98
C VAL A 46 -10.58 6.32 2.41
N HIS A 47 -9.64 5.93 1.57
CA HIS A 47 -8.20 6.05 1.87
C HIS A 47 -7.52 7.24 1.17
N LYS A 48 -8.28 8.09 0.49
CA LYS A 48 -7.75 9.29 -0.15
C LYS A 48 -7.34 10.29 0.93
N GLY A 49 -6.07 10.64 0.95
CA GLY A 49 -5.56 11.75 1.76
C GLY A 49 -5.96 13.10 1.19
N HIS A 50 -5.42 14.17 1.75
CA HIS A 50 -5.58 15.52 1.20
C HIS A 50 -5.11 15.55 -0.25
N ASP A 51 -5.89 16.17 -1.13
CA ASP A 51 -5.45 16.47 -2.50
C ASP A 51 -4.27 17.44 -2.43
N ARG A 52 -3.31 17.28 -3.33
CA ARG A 52 -2.25 18.27 -3.50
C ARG A 52 -2.87 19.55 -4.05
N ALA A 53 -2.71 20.65 -3.33
CA ALA A 53 -2.97 21.97 -3.85
C ALA A 53 -1.63 22.54 -4.32
N SER A 54 -1.53 22.87 -5.61
CA SER A 54 -0.41 23.68 -6.10
C SER A 54 -0.77 25.14 -5.84
N TYR A 55 0.13 25.88 -5.24
CA TYR A 55 0.06 27.34 -5.28
C TYR A 55 1.33 27.87 -5.95
N SER A 56 1.16 28.87 -6.77
CA SER A 56 2.27 29.60 -7.37
C SER A 56 2.24 31.01 -6.81
N VAL A 57 3.34 31.44 -6.23
CA VAL A 57 3.58 32.85 -5.92
C VAL A 57 4.36 33.40 -7.12
N ASP A 58 3.65 33.98 -8.07
CA ASP A 58 4.29 34.53 -9.23
C ASP A 58 4.72 35.99 -8.94
N PRO A 59 6.02 36.32 -8.91
CA PRO A 59 6.50 37.66 -8.60
C PRO A 59 6.21 38.69 -9.75
N ALA A 60 5.77 38.21 -10.91
CA ALA A 60 5.62 39.07 -12.11
C ALA A 60 4.20 39.56 -12.41
N GLY A 61 3.22 39.25 -11.58
CA GLY A 61 1.87 39.86 -11.67
C GLY A 61 1.03 39.50 -12.89
N VAL A 62 1.43 38.56 -13.74
CA VAL A 62 0.61 38.07 -14.86
C VAL A 62 -0.22 36.88 -14.38
N ILE A 63 -1.44 37.15 -13.95
CA ILE A 63 -2.39 36.10 -13.54
C ILE A 63 -2.91 35.40 -14.78
N ASN A 64 -2.45 34.19 -15.03
CA ASN A 64 -3.05 33.33 -16.03
C ASN A 64 -4.20 32.54 -15.40
N GLU A 65 -5.41 33.09 -15.45
CA GLU A 65 -6.62 32.53 -14.85
C GLU A 65 -6.94 31.11 -15.36
N ILE A 66 -6.57 30.79 -16.60
CA ILE A 66 -6.77 29.45 -17.20
C ILE A 66 -5.85 28.42 -16.52
N HIS A 67 -4.60 28.80 -16.27
CA HIS A 67 -3.65 27.94 -15.53
C HIS A 67 -4.06 27.77 -14.07
N GLN A 68 -4.44 28.86 -13.41
CA GLN A 68 -4.96 28.79 -12.04
C GLN A 68 -6.21 27.93 -11.93
N TYR A 69 -7.14 28.00 -12.88
CA TYR A 69 -8.34 27.17 -12.89
C TYR A 69 -8.04 25.68 -13.16
N ARG A 70 -7.02 25.37 -13.94
CA ARG A 70 -6.57 24.00 -14.19
C ARG A 70 -5.85 23.37 -12.99
N ASP A 71 -5.03 24.15 -12.31
CA ASP A 71 -4.09 23.65 -11.30
C ASP A 71 -4.57 23.89 -9.86
N ALA A 72 -5.47 24.85 -9.64
CA ALA A 72 -5.97 25.20 -8.32
C ALA A 72 -7.51 25.13 -8.26
N ARG A 73 -8.01 24.17 -7.47
CA ARG A 73 -9.40 24.18 -7.05
C ARG A 73 -9.60 25.26 -5.99
N TYR A 74 -10.70 26.04 -6.08
CA TYR A 74 -11.10 26.91 -4.99
C TYR A 74 -11.25 26.12 -3.68
N ILE A 75 -10.56 26.53 -2.65
CA ILE A 75 -10.57 25.93 -1.32
C ILE A 75 -11.20 26.91 -0.37
N SER A 76 -12.28 26.49 0.29
CA SER A 76 -12.91 27.31 1.34
C SER A 76 -11.97 27.52 2.54
N PRO A 77 -12.09 28.65 3.29
CA PRO A 77 -11.22 28.90 4.43
C PRO A 77 -11.16 27.76 5.46
N PRO A 78 -12.27 27.10 5.85
CA PRO A 78 -12.21 25.93 6.74
C PRO A 78 -11.43 24.76 6.17
N GLU A 79 -11.57 24.49 4.86
CA GLU A 79 -10.81 23.43 4.18
C GLU A 79 -9.33 23.79 4.09
N ALA A 80 -8.99 25.05 3.83
CA ALA A 80 -7.61 25.52 3.80
C ALA A 80 -6.93 25.35 5.16
N ILE A 81 -7.59 25.76 6.25
CA ILE A 81 -7.09 25.57 7.62
C ILE A 81 -6.87 24.07 7.90
N HIS A 82 -7.83 23.23 7.54
CA HIS A 82 -7.73 21.78 7.75
C HIS A 82 -6.52 21.17 7.04
N ARG A 83 -6.18 21.68 5.85
CA ARG A 83 -5.03 21.23 5.07
C ARG A 83 -3.70 21.76 5.60
N ILE A 84 -3.65 23.05 5.94
CA ILE A 84 -2.44 23.71 6.48
C ILE A 84 -2.00 23.03 7.78
N PHE A 85 -2.93 22.73 8.68
CA PHE A 85 -2.64 22.07 9.95
C PHE A 85 -2.55 20.53 9.83
N GLY A 86 -2.85 19.95 8.67
CA GLY A 86 -2.75 18.52 8.46
C GLY A 86 -3.67 17.69 9.35
N PHE A 87 -4.84 18.18 9.70
CA PHE A 87 -5.80 17.42 10.50
C PHE A 87 -6.23 16.15 9.79
N HIS A 88 -6.44 15.09 10.54
CA HIS A 88 -6.89 13.83 9.98
C HIS A 88 -8.29 13.95 9.39
N LEU A 89 -8.44 13.55 8.10
CA LEU A 89 -9.73 13.56 7.40
C LEU A 89 -10.64 12.43 7.85
N PHE A 90 -10.07 11.36 8.37
CA PHE A 90 -10.82 10.18 8.81
C PHE A 90 -10.07 9.45 9.93
N GLY A 91 -10.83 8.73 10.74
CA GLY A 91 -10.28 7.81 11.72
C GLY A 91 -10.27 6.39 11.18
N VAL A 92 -9.18 5.67 11.36
CA VAL A 92 -9.06 4.24 11.01
C VAL A 92 -8.94 3.44 12.30
N CYS A 93 -9.91 2.58 12.55
CA CYS A 93 -9.90 1.68 13.69
C CYS A 93 -10.17 0.24 13.24
N PRO A 94 -9.28 -0.69 13.54
CA PRO A 94 -7.96 -0.52 14.16
C PRO A 94 -6.97 0.23 13.26
N SER A 95 -6.00 0.91 13.87
CA SER A 95 -4.96 1.62 13.12
C SER A 95 -4.13 0.66 12.27
N VAL A 96 -3.70 1.13 11.10
CA VAL A 96 -2.90 0.35 10.14
C VAL A 96 -1.46 0.81 10.20
N LEU A 97 -0.52 -0.14 10.38
CA LEU A 97 0.91 0.11 10.27
C LEU A 97 1.45 -0.52 9.00
N GLN A 98 2.20 0.27 8.21
CA GLN A 98 2.93 -0.28 7.07
C GLN A 98 4.16 -1.05 7.54
N LEU A 99 4.23 -2.31 7.10
CA LEU A 99 5.35 -3.21 7.36
C LEU A 99 6.31 -3.19 6.18
N GLN A 100 7.59 -2.97 6.46
CA GLN A 100 8.63 -2.89 5.43
C GLN A 100 8.81 -4.24 4.72
N CYS A 101 9.07 -4.17 3.40
CA CYS A 101 9.41 -5.30 2.56
C CYS A 101 10.57 -4.89 1.67
N HIS A 102 11.76 -5.41 1.95
CA HIS A 102 12.99 -5.12 1.20
C HIS A 102 13.82 -6.39 1.07
N LEU A 103 14.61 -6.47 0.02
CA LEU A 103 15.57 -7.54 -0.17
C LEU A 103 16.73 -7.43 0.84
N PRO A 104 17.52 -8.49 1.04
CA PRO A 104 18.70 -8.43 1.88
C PRO A 104 19.60 -7.22 1.52
N ASN A 105 20.00 -6.45 2.53
CA ASN A 105 20.84 -5.26 2.40
C ASN A 105 20.26 -4.10 1.55
N MET A 106 18.97 -4.15 1.18
CA MET A 106 18.28 -3.13 0.40
C MET A 106 17.24 -2.34 1.22
N GLN A 107 17.46 -2.18 2.51
CA GLN A 107 16.59 -1.38 3.37
C GLN A 107 16.77 0.11 3.10
N SER A 108 15.67 0.86 3.14
CA SER A 108 15.71 2.31 3.07
C SER A 108 16.03 2.89 4.45
N VAL A 109 17.00 3.76 4.53
CA VAL A 109 17.35 4.51 5.74
C VAL A 109 16.94 5.96 5.56
N ILE A 110 16.20 6.52 6.52
CA ILE A 110 15.87 7.95 6.53
C ILE A 110 17.09 8.68 7.10
N ILE A 111 17.56 9.67 6.35
CA ILE A 111 18.74 10.46 6.68
C ILE A 111 18.31 11.92 6.78
N GLU A 112 18.71 12.61 7.83
CA GLU A 112 18.58 14.06 7.94
C GLU A 112 19.59 14.74 6.99
N GLU A 113 19.21 15.85 6.36
CA GLU A 113 20.06 16.54 5.37
C GLU A 113 21.44 16.91 5.90
N THR A 114 21.54 17.17 7.20
CA THR A 114 22.79 17.55 7.87
C THR A 114 23.63 16.36 8.33
N ALA A 115 23.13 15.14 8.23
CA ALA A 115 23.80 13.96 8.75
C ALA A 115 24.87 13.42 7.80
N ASN A 116 26.03 13.03 8.35
CA ASN A 116 27.09 12.38 7.57
C ASN A 116 26.67 10.94 7.22
N LEU A 117 26.55 10.64 5.92
CA LEU A 117 26.15 9.34 5.38
C LEU A 117 26.99 8.18 5.93
N LYS A 118 28.31 8.37 6.06
CA LYS A 118 29.22 7.32 6.55
C LYS A 118 28.92 6.92 7.99
N ASP A 119 28.52 7.88 8.83
CA ASP A 119 28.23 7.63 10.23
C ASP A 119 26.83 7.03 10.42
N VAL A 120 25.88 7.40 9.57
CA VAL A 120 24.53 6.82 9.59
C VAL A 120 24.55 5.36 9.18
N VAL A 121 25.27 5.00 8.13
CA VAL A 121 25.35 3.61 7.64
C VAL A 121 26.07 2.68 8.64
N LYS A 122 27.04 3.21 9.41
CA LYS A 122 27.75 2.45 10.44
C LYS A 122 26.92 2.16 11.70
N LYS A 123 25.82 2.89 11.92
CA LYS A 123 24.98 2.65 13.10
C LYS A 123 24.26 1.30 12.98
N PRO A 124 24.28 0.44 14.00
CA PRO A 124 23.52 -0.83 13.98
C PRO A 124 22.04 -0.63 13.69
N SER A 125 21.49 0.51 14.09
CA SER A 125 20.12 0.88 13.83
C SER A 125 19.79 1.07 12.34
N ALA A 126 20.78 1.25 11.46
CA ALA A 126 20.54 1.39 10.02
C ALA A 126 20.02 0.08 9.37
N THR A 127 20.39 -1.06 9.93
CA THR A 127 19.96 -2.39 9.46
C THR A 127 18.68 -2.88 10.12
N MET A 128 18.28 -2.25 11.25
CA MET A 128 17.08 -2.65 12.00
C MET A 128 15.83 -2.09 11.35
N THR A 129 15.02 -2.99 10.79
CA THR A 129 13.73 -2.69 10.13
C THR A 129 12.62 -3.51 10.75
N THR A 130 11.36 -3.20 10.48
CA THR A 130 10.25 -4.04 10.94
C THR A 130 10.39 -5.48 10.46
N LEU A 131 11.02 -5.70 9.29
CA LEU A 131 11.22 -7.03 8.71
C LEU A 131 12.39 -7.76 9.37
N THR A 132 13.56 -7.13 9.49
CA THR A 132 14.72 -7.77 10.12
C THR A 132 14.46 -8.10 11.59
N GLU A 133 13.79 -7.19 12.29
CA GLU A 133 13.41 -7.40 13.69
C GLU A 133 12.26 -8.41 13.85
N TYR A 134 11.42 -8.65 12.83
CA TYR A 134 10.49 -9.77 12.82
C TYR A 134 11.22 -11.11 12.79
N PHE A 135 12.30 -11.21 12.03
CA PHE A 135 13.13 -12.41 12.04
C PHE A 135 13.81 -12.62 13.41
N THR A 136 14.34 -11.56 14.00
CA THR A 136 14.92 -11.60 15.35
C THR A 136 13.88 -12.04 16.38
N LEU A 137 12.69 -11.45 16.35
CA LEU A 137 11.60 -11.80 17.22
C LEU A 137 11.24 -13.29 17.11
N ASN A 138 11.19 -13.83 15.89
CA ASN A 138 10.88 -15.26 15.69
C ASN A 138 12.00 -16.19 16.15
N ARG A 139 13.26 -15.73 16.20
CA ARG A 139 14.34 -16.48 16.80
C ARG A 139 14.20 -16.58 18.33
N ASP A 140 13.83 -15.45 18.93
CA ASP A 140 13.85 -15.28 20.39
C ASP A 140 12.52 -15.73 21.05
N ASP A 141 11.38 -15.58 20.35
CA ASP A 141 10.05 -15.90 20.89
C ASP A 141 9.33 -16.94 20.02
N SER A 142 9.21 -18.15 20.55
CA SER A 142 8.50 -19.26 19.91
C SER A 142 7.00 -18.98 19.68
N TYR A 143 6.40 -18.12 20.49
CA TYR A 143 5.00 -17.73 20.32
C TYR A 143 4.81 -16.87 19.06
N ALA A 144 5.79 -16.01 18.73
CA ALA A 144 5.77 -15.19 17.53
C ALA A 144 5.77 -16.01 16.24
N ARG A 145 6.40 -17.19 16.24
CA ARG A 145 6.47 -18.09 15.08
C ARG A 145 5.11 -18.59 14.58
N LYS A 146 4.07 -18.48 15.38
CA LYS A 146 2.69 -18.87 15.01
C LYS A 146 2.04 -17.90 14.02
N PHE A 147 2.61 -16.69 13.84
CA PHE A 147 1.98 -15.61 13.11
C PHE A 147 2.70 -15.31 11.80
N LEU A 148 1.91 -14.92 10.80
CA LEU A 148 2.44 -14.30 9.59
C LEU A 148 2.97 -12.90 9.91
N TYR A 149 3.89 -12.40 9.09
CA TYR A 149 4.45 -11.07 9.25
C TYR A 149 3.36 -9.97 9.36
N ARG A 150 2.30 -10.04 8.54
CA ARG A 150 1.16 -9.10 8.62
C ARG A 150 0.33 -9.24 9.90
N GLU A 151 0.33 -10.43 10.52
CA GLU A 151 -0.49 -10.74 11.70
C GLU A 151 0.21 -10.34 13.00
N ILE A 152 1.53 -10.13 12.95
CA ILE A 152 2.35 -9.85 14.13
C ILE A 152 1.83 -8.66 14.95
N LEU A 153 1.29 -7.65 14.27
CA LEU A 153 0.75 -6.43 14.91
C LEU A 153 -0.52 -6.64 15.74
N LYS A 154 -1.15 -7.80 15.62
CA LYS A 154 -2.24 -8.19 16.53
C LYS A 154 -1.73 -8.52 17.93
N HIS A 155 -0.49 -9.01 18.03
CA HIS A 155 0.10 -9.54 19.26
C HIS A 155 1.30 -8.74 19.76
N TYR A 156 1.99 -8.03 18.88
CA TYR A 156 3.17 -7.22 19.18
C TYR A 156 2.98 -5.79 18.67
N ARG A 157 3.70 -4.84 19.28
CA ARG A 157 3.76 -3.45 18.83
C ARG A 157 5.18 -3.11 18.40
N TRP A 158 5.30 -2.31 17.39
CA TRP A 158 6.59 -1.75 16.96
C TRP A 158 6.95 -0.53 17.79
N ILE A 159 8.13 -0.51 18.38
CA ILE A 159 8.67 0.63 19.12
C ILE A 159 9.70 1.33 18.22
N SER A 160 9.28 2.40 17.57
CA SER A 160 10.11 3.10 16.57
C SER A 160 11.43 3.62 17.16
N GLY A 161 11.44 4.13 18.38
CA GLY A 161 12.65 4.65 19.04
C GLY A 161 13.67 3.57 19.38
N LYS A 162 13.22 2.34 19.70
CA LYS A 162 14.10 1.20 20.00
C LYS A 162 14.29 0.29 18.78
N LYS A 163 13.54 0.50 17.71
CA LYS A 163 13.46 -0.38 16.54
C LYS A 163 13.30 -1.86 16.93
N ALA A 164 12.36 -2.16 17.81
CA ALA A 164 12.15 -3.49 18.35
C ALA A 164 10.65 -3.82 18.48
N TRP A 165 10.34 -5.09 18.42
CA TRP A 165 9.00 -5.61 18.71
C TRP A 165 8.82 -5.84 20.20
N GLN A 166 7.67 -5.44 20.73
CA GLN A 166 7.28 -5.66 22.11
C GLN A 166 5.90 -6.29 22.18
N ARG A 167 5.71 -7.27 23.06
CA ARG A 167 4.42 -7.92 23.26
C ARG A 167 3.35 -6.91 23.68
N ARG A 168 2.18 -7.03 23.08
CA ARG A 168 1.05 -6.12 23.29
C ARG A 168 0.25 -6.52 24.51
N LYS A 169 -0.26 -5.52 25.22
CA LYS A 169 -1.20 -5.70 26.34
C LYS A 169 -2.64 -5.29 25.97
N GLN A 170 -2.80 -4.53 24.87
CA GLN A 170 -4.07 -3.95 24.46
C GLN A 170 -4.37 -4.28 22.99
N ARG A 171 -5.48 -3.72 22.44
CA ARG A 171 -5.98 -3.95 21.07
C ARG A 171 -4.89 -3.94 20.01
N GLY A 172 -4.96 -4.89 19.09
CA GLY A 172 -4.03 -5.01 17.97
C GLY A 172 -4.18 -3.93 16.90
N GLN A 173 -3.16 -3.83 16.07
CA GLN A 173 -3.16 -3.04 14.84
C GLN A 173 -3.21 -3.98 13.64
N VAL A 174 -3.61 -3.45 12.49
CA VAL A 174 -3.53 -4.19 11.23
C VAL A 174 -2.16 -3.96 10.59
N GLY A 175 -1.46 -5.05 10.30
CA GLY A 175 -0.21 -5.01 9.54
C GLY A 175 -0.48 -5.03 8.04
N ARG A 176 0.05 -4.05 7.32
CA ARG A 176 -0.01 -4.00 5.86
C ARG A 176 1.40 -4.01 5.30
N ILE A 177 1.79 -5.12 4.66
CA ILE A 177 3.09 -5.20 3.99
C ILE A 177 3.10 -4.24 2.81
N VAL A 178 4.17 -3.44 2.68
CA VAL A 178 4.36 -2.51 1.57
C VAL A 178 4.13 -3.22 0.24
N TYR A 179 3.36 -2.59 -0.64
CA TYR A 179 3.05 -3.15 -1.94
C TYR A 179 4.30 -3.25 -2.81
N ALA A 180 4.45 -4.39 -3.46
CA ALA A 180 5.43 -4.60 -4.51
C ALA A 180 4.69 -5.10 -5.75
N HIS A 181 4.85 -4.39 -6.87
CA HIS A 181 4.29 -4.79 -8.16
C HIS A 181 5.06 -6.02 -8.70
N PRO A 182 4.43 -6.91 -9.48
CA PRO A 182 5.12 -8.08 -10.07
C PRO A 182 6.40 -7.73 -10.84
N THR A 183 6.43 -6.56 -11.52
CA THR A 183 7.63 -6.06 -12.22
C THR A 183 8.83 -5.76 -11.32
N LYS A 184 8.64 -5.75 -9.99
CA LYS A 184 9.74 -5.57 -9.02
C LYS A 184 10.50 -6.87 -8.70
N GLY A 185 10.22 -7.94 -9.46
CA GLY A 185 10.95 -9.20 -9.40
C GLY A 185 11.01 -9.80 -8.00
N GLU A 186 12.19 -10.10 -7.50
CA GLU A 186 12.43 -10.79 -6.22
C GLU A 186 11.72 -10.14 -5.01
N ARG A 187 11.55 -8.81 -5.01
CA ARG A 187 10.82 -8.12 -3.95
C ARG A 187 9.32 -8.48 -3.94
N TYR A 188 8.74 -8.72 -5.11
CA TYR A 188 7.36 -9.20 -5.21
C TYR A 188 7.23 -10.59 -4.62
N PHE A 189 8.12 -11.52 -4.99
CA PHE A 189 8.10 -12.89 -4.50
C PHE A 189 8.38 -12.98 -3.00
N LEU A 190 9.30 -12.17 -2.48
CA LEU A 190 9.49 -12.01 -1.03
C LEU A 190 8.18 -11.60 -0.35
N ARG A 191 7.45 -10.62 -0.90
CA ARG A 191 6.16 -10.22 -0.36
C ARG A 191 5.12 -11.34 -0.37
N VAL A 192 5.11 -12.16 -1.42
CA VAL A 192 4.26 -13.36 -1.50
C VAL A 192 4.60 -14.32 -0.36
N LEU A 193 5.88 -14.65 -0.18
CA LEU A 193 6.33 -15.54 0.91
C LEU A 193 5.95 -14.99 2.29
N LEU A 194 6.18 -13.72 2.57
CA LEU A 194 5.84 -13.08 3.85
C LEU A 194 4.33 -13.11 4.16
N ASN A 195 3.49 -13.25 3.15
CA ASN A 195 2.04 -13.42 3.33
C ASN A 195 1.61 -14.88 3.60
N HIS A 196 2.49 -15.87 3.34
CA HIS A 196 2.14 -17.29 3.42
C HIS A 196 3.01 -18.08 4.40
N VAL A 197 4.25 -17.65 4.63
CA VAL A 197 5.19 -18.35 5.52
C VAL A 197 5.13 -17.78 6.92
N ARG A 198 4.80 -18.63 7.90
CA ARG A 198 4.77 -18.27 9.34
C ARG A 198 6.15 -18.46 9.95
N GLY A 199 6.47 -17.62 10.94
CA GLY A 199 7.61 -17.84 11.82
C GLY A 199 8.97 -17.78 11.14
N ALA A 200 9.09 -17.07 10.00
CA ALA A 200 10.38 -16.92 9.32
C ALA A 200 11.42 -16.27 10.23
N THR A 201 12.61 -16.86 10.34
CA THR A 201 13.70 -16.45 11.22
C THR A 201 14.82 -15.72 10.49
N SER A 202 14.86 -15.79 9.18
CA SER A 202 15.81 -15.11 8.32
C SER A 202 15.35 -15.13 6.85
N PHE A 203 16.08 -14.46 5.97
CA PHE A 203 15.85 -14.57 4.51
C PHE A 203 16.17 -15.99 4.01
N GLU A 204 17.23 -16.61 4.51
CA GLU A 204 17.63 -17.98 4.19
C GLU A 204 16.54 -18.98 4.59
N ASN A 205 15.91 -18.77 5.73
CA ASN A 205 14.78 -19.59 6.15
C ASN A 205 13.59 -19.47 5.19
N LEU A 206 13.33 -18.28 4.63
CA LEU A 206 12.31 -18.08 3.60
C LEU A 206 12.66 -18.80 2.29
N TRP A 207 13.95 -18.85 1.90
CA TRP A 207 14.43 -19.58 0.71
C TRP A 207 14.38 -21.10 0.87
N THR A 208 14.25 -21.61 2.08
CA THR A 208 14.30 -23.04 2.36
C THR A 208 12.93 -23.68 2.32
N VAL A 209 12.77 -24.75 1.57
CA VAL A 209 11.55 -25.57 1.49
C VAL A 209 11.94 -27.04 1.70
N ALA A 210 11.35 -27.68 2.69
CA ALA A 210 11.63 -29.07 3.05
C ALA A 210 13.15 -29.40 3.22
N GLY A 211 13.91 -28.45 3.78
CA GLY A 211 15.35 -28.58 4.01
C GLY A 211 16.23 -28.24 2.80
N ILE A 212 15.66 -27.94 1.64
CA ILE A 212 16.39 -27.58 0.43
C ILE A 212 16.33 -26.05 0.28
N MET A 213 17.50 -25.42 0.13
CA MET A 213 17.63 -23.98 -0.10
C MET A 213 17.61 -23.69 -1.61
N TYR A 214 16.76 -22.77 -2.02
CA TYR A 214 16.62 -22.32 -3.39
C TYR A 214 17.31 -20.97 -3.61
N PRO A 215 17.87 -20.70 -4.79
CA PRO A 215 18.67 -19.50 -5.04
C PRO A 215 17.84 -18.20 -5.11
N THR A 216 16.51 -18.30 -5.37
CA THR A 216 15.65 -17.14 -5.57
C THR A 216 14.33 -17.25 -4.79
N PHE A 217 13.72 -16.12 -4.44
CA PHE A 217 12.36 -16.09 -3.87
C PHE A 217 11.33 -16.59 -4.88
N ARG A 218 11.54 -16.36 -6.18
CA ARG A 218 10.67 -16.85 -7.24
C ARG A 218 10.59 -18.37 -7.21
N GLU A 219 11.72 -19.05 -7.32
CA GLU A 219 11.77 -20.52 -7.28
C GLU A 219 11.17 -21.10 -5.99
N THR A 220 11.42 -20.42 -4.86
CA THR A 220 10.81 -20.81 -3.59
C THR A 220 9.28 -20.71 -3.63
N CYS A 221 8.73 -19.65 -4.23
CA CYS A 221 7.29 -19.50 -4.41
C CYS A 221 6.72 -20.60 -5.31
N GLU A 222 7.39 -20.94 -6.40
CA GLU A 222 7.03 -22.03 -7.33
C GLU A 222 7.01 -23.39 -6.62
N LYS A 223 8.05 -23.67 -5.82
CA LYS A 223 8.16 -24.94 -5.07
C LYS A 223 7.12 -25.06 -3.96
N ARG A 224 6.65 -23.93 -3.42
CA ARG A 224 5.55 -23.89 -2.46
C ARG A 224 4.16 -23.87 -3.10
N GLY A 225 4.07 -23.85 -4.45
CA GLY A 225 2.79 -23.75 -5.17
C GLY A 225 2.06 -22.40 -4.94
N LEU A 226 2.80 -21.34 -4.64
CA LEU A 226 2.23 -19.99 -4.39
C LEU A 226 2.07 -19.18 -5.67
N ILE A 227 2.71 -19.60 -6.75
CA ILE A 227 2.60 -19.05 -8.11
C ILE A 227 2.58 -20.21 -9.09
N GLU A 228 1.87 -20.03 -10.18
CA GLU A 228 1.89 -20.95 -11.31
C GLU A 228 3.21 -20.83 -12.06
N ARG A 229 3.67 -21.92 -12.64
CA ARG A 229 4.84 -21.91 -13.52
C ARG A 229 4.40 -21.41 -14.89
N ASP A 230 5.29 -20.70 -15.57
CA ASP A 230 5.04 -20.27 -16.96
C ASP A 230 4.73 -21.50 -17.86
N GLN A 231 5.32 -22.66 -17.55
CA GLN A 231 5.07 -23.93 -18.22
C GLN A 231 3.62 -24.42 -18.11
N THR A 232 2.95 -24.14 -16.99
CA THR A 232 1.53 -24.49 -16.81
C THR A 232 0.64 -23.69 -17.77
N ILE A 233 1.03 -22.45 -18.08
CA ILE A 233 0.32 -21.61 -19.06
C ILE A 233 0.58 -22.12 -20.47
N ASP A 234 1.81 -22.50 -20.79
CA ASP A 234 2.18 -23.07 -22.10
C ASP A 234 1.50 -24.43 -22.31
N ASP A 235 1.40 -25.26 -21.28
CA ASP A 235 0.70 -26.54 -21.32
C ASP A 235 -0.81 -26.32 -21.55
N CYS A 236 -1.46 -25.37 -20.85
CA CYS A 236 -2.86 -24.99 -21.07
C CYS A 236 -3.09 -24.44 -22.48
N LEU A 237 -2.16 -23.62 -23.00
CA LEU A 237 -2.25 -23.09 -24.36
C LEU A 237 -2.07 -24.19 -25.42
N SER A 238 -1.16 -25.16 -25.20
CA SER A 238 -0.98 -26.31 -26.11
C SER A 238 -2.17 -27.25 -26.07
N GLU A 239 -2.80 -27.49 -24.92
CA GLU A 239 -4.06 -28.23 -24.82
C GLU A 239 -5.19 -27.53 -25.57
N ALA A 240 -5.31 -26.21 -25.42
CA ALA A 240 -6.34 -25.41 -26.10
C ALA A 240 -6.17 -25.36 -27.62
N THR A 241 -4.95 -25.57 -28.14
CA THR A 241 -4.68 -25.63 -29.58
C THR A 241 -4.84 -27.03 -30.19
N THR A 242 -5.06 -28.05 -29.37
CA THR A 242 -5.28 -29.44 -29.81
C THR A 242 -6.77 -29.81 -30.01
N PHE A 243 -7.68 -28.86 -29.72
CA PHE A 243 -9.11 -28.94 -30.02
C PHE A 243 -9.49 -27.96 -31.14
#